data_55e5419daa3448232945edda9f0d1186
#
_entry.id   55e5419daa3448232945edda9f0d1186
#
_cell.length_a   1.000
_cell.length_b   1.000
_cell.length_c   1.000
_cell.angle_alpha   90.00
_cell.angle_beta   90.00
_cell.angle_gamma   90.00
#
_symmetry.space_group_name_H-M   'P 1'
#
loop_
_entity.id
_entity.type
_entity.pdbx_description
1 polymer ?
#
loop_
_entity_poly.entity_id
_entity_poly.type
_entity_poly.pdbx_seq_one_letter_code
_entity_poly.pdbx_strand_id
1 'polypeptide(L)'
;MSQNNVLSYAEAIQAQLSTIVDPVPVYALFNRNFVQGQTKFITWQLRNVHQPVYTGPQRVKGIDTPVFQISIFTQRLEDGFTIENEIAQALHGYQGQFGGVGGFWIAKADLMWLYNTFDDTIGMHQIILDCTLDIPA
;
A
#
# COMPACT_ATOMS: atom_id res chain seq x y z
N MET A 1 -0.95 -25.39 -0.32
CA MET A 1 0.02 -24.32 -0.13
C MET A 1 -0.40 -23.10 -0.95
N SER A 2 -0.65 -21.99 -0.27
CA SER A 2 -1.02 -20.79 -0.98
C SER A 2 0.17 -20.26 -1.75
N GLN A 3 -0.05 -19.87 -2.98
CA GLN A 3 0.95 -19.19 -3.77
C GLN A 3 0.66 -17.72 -3.73
N ASN A 4 1.62 -16.94 -3.26
CA ASN A 4 1.52 -15.51 -3.29
C ASN A 4 1.70 -15.04 -4.73
N ASN A 5 0.79 -14.22 -5.20
CA ASN A 5 0.84 -13.67 -6.55
C ASN A 5 0.34 -12.24 -6.53
N VAL A 6 0.40 -11.58 -7.67
CA VAL A 6 0.03 -10.16 -7.78
C VAL A 6 -1.38 -9.90 -7.27
N LEU A 7 -2.32 -10.81 -7.57
CA LEU A 7 -3.69 -10.64 -7.10
C LEU A 7 -3.77 -10.71 -5.57
N SER A 8 -3.09 -11.67 -4.96
CA SER A 8 -3.09 -11.78 -3.50
C SER A 8 -2.42 -10.58 -2.83
N TYR A 9 -1.38 -10.02 -3.45
CA TYR A 9 -0.73 -8.80 -2.94
C TYR A 9 -1.68 -7.62 -3.01
N ALA A 10 -2.41 -7.47 -4.10
CA ALA A 10 -3.38 -6.39 -4.28
C ALA A 10 -4.52 -6.50 -3.25
N GLU A 11 -5.07 -7.68 -3.06
CA GLU A 11 -6.13 -7.90 -2.07
C GLU A 11 -5.64 -7.61 -0.66
N ALA A 12 -4.42 -8.00 -0.35
CA ALA A 12 -3.84 -7.80 0.97
C ALA A 12 -3.60 -6.33 1.29
N ILE A 13 -3.06 -5.54 0.35
CA ILE A 13 -2.83 -4.12 0.59
C ILE A 13 -4.14 -3.37 0.75
N GLN A 14 -5.16 -3.73 -0.04
CA GLN A 14 -6.49 -3.13 0.08
C GLN A 14 -7.08 -3.38 1.48
N ALA A 15 -7.02 -4.62 1.94
CA ALA A 15 -7.56 -5.00 3.24
C ALA A 15 -6.78 -4.34 4.38
N GLN A 16 -5.46 -4.34 4.29
CA GLN A 16 -4.61 -3.80 5.34
C GLN A 16 -4.81 -2.29 5.49
N LEU A 17 -4.77 -1.55 4.38
CA LEU A 17 -4.97 -0.10 4.43
C LEU A 17 -6.37 0.25 4.93
N SER A 18 -7.39 -0.45 4.45
CA SER A 18 -8.76 -0.19 4.88
C SER A 18 -8.94 -0.35 6.38
N THR A 19 -8.23 -1.31 6.98
CA THR A 19 -8.29 -1.51 8.44
C THR A 19 -7.55 -0.40 9.18
N ILE A 20 -6.38 0.00 8.69
CA ILE A 20 -5.54 1.01 9.37
C ILE A 20 -6.23 2.37 9.39
N VAL A 21 -6.81 2.78 8.28
CA VAL A 21 -7.32 4.14 8.11
C VAL A 21 -8.84 4.25 8.26
N ASP A 22 -9.52 3.15 8.61
CA ASP A 22 -10.98 3.18 8.79
C ASP A 22 -11.41 4.39 9.62
N PRO A 23 -12.41 5.18 9.21
CA PRO A 23 -13.34 4.98 8.10
C PRO A 23 -12.96 5.67 6.79
N VAL A 24 -11.72 6.07 6.61
CA VAL A 24 -11.29 6.74 5.37
C VAL A 24 -11.37 5.75 4.21
N PRO A 25 -12.04 6.11 3.09
CA PRO A 25 -12.15 5.20 1.94
C PRO A 25 -10.79 4.92 1.29
N VAL A 26 -10.61 3.67 0.85
CA VAL A 26 -9.40 3.22 0.17
C VAL A 26 -9.79 2.59 -1.17
N TYR A 27 -9.18 3.05 -2.25
CA TYR A 27 -9.47 2.60 -3.60
C TYR A 27 -8.22 2.12 -4.31
N ALA A 28 -8.38 1.10 -5.15
CA ALA A 28 -7.34 0.67 -6.07
C ALA A 28 -7.33 1.61 -7.25
N LEU A 29 -6.29 2.40 -7.43
CA LEU A 29 -6.15 3.40 -8.46
C LEU A 29 -7.11 4.59 -8.30
N PHE A 30 -6.69 5.71 -8.85
CA PHE A 30 -7.46 6.94 -8.83
C PHE A 30 -8.60 6.86 -9.87
N ASN A 31 -9.81 7.22 -9.45
CA ASN A 31 -10.95 7.34 -10.34
C ASN A 31 -11.77 8.55 -9.90
N ARG A 32 -11.93 9.51 -10.80
CA ARG A 32 -12.65 10.76 -10.50
C ARG A 32 -14.07 10.52 -10.02
N ASN A 33 -14.73 9.48 -10.53
CA ASN A 33 -16.10 9.19 -10.15
C ASN A 33 -16.22 8.76 -8.69
N PHE A 34 -15.15 8.16 -8.14
CA PHE A 34 -15.15 7.71 -6.75
C PHE A 34 -14.89 8.85 -5.77
N VAL A 35 -14.23 9.92 -6.21
CA VAL A 35 -13.77 10.96 -5.31
C VAL A 35 -14.67 12.17 -5.24
N GLN A 36 -15.70 12.20 -6.08
CA GLN A 36 -16.62 13.34 -6.11
C GLN A 36 -17.33 13.48 -4.76
N GLY A 37 -17.21 14.64 -4.14
CA GLY A 37 -17.83 14.91 -2.85
C GLY A 37 -17.09 14.38 -1.65
N GLN A 38 -15.95 13.74 -1.83
CA GLN A 38 -15.16 13.24 -0.71
C GLN A 38 -14.16 14.29 -0.23
N THR A 39 -13.93 14.34 1.08
CA THR A 39 -12.99 15.28 1.70
C THR A 39 -11.64 14.65 1.95
N LYS A 40 -11.58 13.32 2.01
CA LYS A 40 -10.33 12.56 2.17
C LYS A 40 -10.55 11.14 1.68
N PHE A 41 -9.52 10.60 1.04
CA PHE A 41 -9.51 9.21 0.58
C PHE A 41 -8.08 8.80 0.27
N ILE A 42 -7.88 7.50 0.12
CA ILE A 42 -6.57 6.92 -0.18
C ILE A 42 -6.71 6.09 -1.45
N THR A 43 -5.69 6.17 -2.31
CA THR A 43 -5.56 5.27 -3.45
C THR A 43 -4.23 4.54 -3.35
N TRP A 44 -4.14 3.37 -3.98
CA TRP A 44 -2.89 2.64 -4.09
C TRP A 44 -2.76 2.06 -5.49
N GLN A 45 -1.53 1.84 -5.89
CA GLN A 45 -1.22 1.10 -7.12
C GLN A 45 0.03 0.28 -6.91
N LEU A 46 0.08 -0.88 -7.54
CA LEU A 46 1.27 -1.72 -7.54
C LEU A 46 2.24 -1.17 -8.58
N ARG A 47 3.44 -0.80 -8.14
CA ARG A 47 4.45 -0.24 -9.04
C ARG A 47 5.30 -1.32 -9.67
N ASN A 48 5.78 -2.26 -8.86
CA ASN A 48 6.55 -3.39 -9.37
C ASN A 48 6.57 -4.51 -8.34
N VAL A 49 6.97 -5.69 -8.79
CA VAL A 49 7.20 -6.86 -7.94
C VAL A 49 8.50 -7.48 -8.37
N HIS A 50 9.46 -7.57 -7.46
CA HIS A 50 10.67 -8.33 -7.70
C HIS A 50 10.51 -9.72 -7.12
N GLN A 51 10.57 -10.74 -7.97
CA GLN A 51 10.37 -12.14 -7.61
C GLN A 51 11.60 -12.94 -8.04
N PRO A 52 12.69 -12.89 -7.26
CA PRO A 52 13.92 -13.55 -7.65
C PRO A 52 13.78 -15.06 -7.64
N VAL A 53 14.36 -15.71 -8.64
CA VAL A 53 14.43 -17.16 -8.75
C VAL A 53 15.89 -17.54 -8.89
N TYR A 54 16.37 -18.40 -8.02
CA TYR A 54 17.75 -18.88 -8.07
C TYR A 54 17.83 -20.09 -8.99
N THR A 55 18.86 -20.12 -9.82
CA THR A 55 19.08 -21.23 -10.75
C THR A 55 19.86 -22.35 -10.06
N GLY A 56 19.63 -23.59 -10.52
CA GLY A 56 20.27 -24.78 -9.99
C GLY A 56 19.51 -26.00 -10.41
N PRO A 57 19.83 -27.19 -9.86
CA PRO A 57 19.07 -28.40 -10.14
C PRO A 57 17.58 -28.28 -9.80
N GLN A 58 17.27 -27.47 -8.81
CA GLN A 58 15.90 -27.13 -8.44
C GLN A 58 15.78 -25.61 -8.38
N ARG A 59 14.66 -25.10 -8.89
CA ARG A 59 14.38 -23.67 -8.79
C ARG A 59 13.99 -23.34 -7.37
N VAL A 60 14.64 -22.34 -6.79
CA VAL A 60 14.32 -21.86 -5.45
C VAL A 60 13.86 -20.42 -5.58
N LYS A 61 12.66 -20.13 -5.10
CA LYS A 61 12.15 -18.77 -5.05
C LYS A 61 12.77 -18.05 -3.87
N GLY A 62 13.16 -16.81 -4.11
CA GLY A 62 13.61 -15.93 -3.04
C GLY A 62 12.46 -15.18 -2.40
N ILE A 63 12.81 -14.05 -1.78
CA ILE A 63 11.82 -13.16 -1.15
C ILE A 63 11.17 -12.31 -2.25
N ASP A 64 9.84 -12.29 -2.29
CA ASP A 64 9.11 -11.38 -3.16
C ASP A 64 9.07 -10.00 -2.52
N THR A 65 9.31 -8.97 -3.34
CA THR A 65 9.31 -7.59 -2.86
C THR A 65 8.39 -6.72 -3.72
N PRO A 66 7.07 -6.79 -3.49
CA PRO A 66 6.16 -5.86 -4.16
C PRO A 66 6.32 -4.45 -3.60
N VAL A 67 6.21 -3.47 -4.47
CA VAL A 67 6.24 -2.05 -4.10
C VAL A 67 4.91 -1.43 -4.49
N PHE A 68 4.23 -0.88 -3.50
CA PHE A 68 2.97 -0.17 -3.72
C PHE A 68 3.19 1.33 -3.55
N GLN A 69 2.62 2.10 -4.46
CA GLN A 69 2.53 3.53 -4.27
C GLN A 69 1.20 3.85 -3.60
N ILE A 70 1.25 4.52 -2.47
CA ILE A 70 0.08 4.92 -1.70
C ILE A 70 -0.07 6.42 -1.84
N SER A 71 -1.25 6.89 -2.24
CA SER A 71 -1.54 8.31 -2.36
C SER A 71 -2.66 8.66 -1.38
N ILE A 72 -2.40 9.66 -0.54
CA ILE A 72 -3.34 10.16 0.45
C ILE A 72 -3.85 11.50 -0.04
N PHE A 73 -5.16 11.61 -0.29
CA PHE A 73 -5.80 12.84 -0.76
C PHE A 73 -6.64 13.43 0.35
N THR A 74 -6.42 14.71 0.65
CA THR A 74 -7.19 15.43 1.67
C THR A 74 -7.41 16.87 1.23
N GLN A 75 -8.52 17.47 1.68
CA GLN A 75 -8.76 18.89 1.46
C GLN A 75 -7.84 19.75 2.30
N ARG A 76 -7.46 19.28 3.50
CA ARG A 76 -6.53 19.98 4.38
C ARG A 76 -5.25 19.17 4.50
N LEU A 77 -4.11 19.84 4.33
CA LEU A 77 -2.81 19.17 4.39
C LEU A 77 -2.56 18.50 5.74
N GLU A 78 -3.02 19.12 6.81
CA GLU A 78 -2.88 18.56 8.17
C GLU A 78 -3.54 17.20 8.31
N ASP A 79 -4.71 17.02 7.70
CA ASP A 79 -5.41 15.73 7.69
C ASP A 79 -4.59 14.67 6.97
N GLY A 80 -3.91 15.07 5.89
CA GLY A 80 -3.02 14.18 5.15
C GLY A 80 -1.85 13.71 6.00
N PHE A 81 -1.24 14.61 6.74
CA PHE A 81 -0.14 14.26 7.66
C PHE A 81 -0.61 13.35 8.78
N THR A 82 -1.82 13.55 9.28
CA THR A 82 -2.40 12.69 10.32
C THR A 82 -2.59 11.27 9.79
N ILE A 83 -3.14 11.13 8.58
CA ILE A 83 -3.35 9.81 7.97
C ILE A 83 -2.00 9.14 7.67
N GLU A 84 -1.04 9.90 7.15
CA GLU A 84 0.31 9.37 6.89
C GLU A 84 0.93 8.83 8.17
N ASN A 85 0.81 9.56 9.27
CA ASN A 85 1.33 9.11 10.55
C ASN A 85 0.65 7.83 11.03
N GLU A 86 -0.65 7.69 10.85
CA GLU A 86 -1.37 6.46 11.19
C GLU A 86 -0.84 5.28 10.39
N ILE A 87 -0.64 5.47 9.09
CA ILE A 87 -0.11 4.40 8.23
C ILE A 87 1.33 4.05 8.64
N ALA A 88 2.16 5.06 8.88
CA ALA A 88 3.55 4.84 9.24
C ALA A 88 3.68 4.09 10.58
N GLN A 89 2.89 4.47 11.57
CA GLN A 89 2.92 3.80 12.87
C GLN A 89 2.45 2.35 12.78
N ALA A 90 1.48 2.07 11.92
CA ALA A 90 0.94 0.72 11.77
C ALA A 90 1.79 -0.17 10.88
N LEU A 91 2.45 0.39 9.87
CA LEU A 91 3.13 -0.41 8.84
C LEU A 91 4.65 -0.32 8.85
N HIS A 92 5.23 0.84 9.13
CA HIS A 92 6.68 0.97 8.98
C HIS A 92 7.40 0.07 9.98
N GLY A 93 8.20 -0.85 9.47
CA GLY A 93 8.88 -1.86 10.28
C GLY A 93 7.99 -3.03 10.71
N TYR A 94 6.76 -3.10 10.23
CA TYR A 94 5.83 -4.16 10.63
C TYR A 94 6.29 -5.52 10.14
N GLN A 95 6.15 -6.53 11.00
CA GLN A 95 6.38 -7.94 10.70
C GLN A 95 5.16 -8.71 11.19
N GLY A 96 4.63 -9.59 10.38
CA GLY A 96 3.49 -10.42 10.80
C GLY A 96 2.49 -10.64 9.70
N GLN A 97 1.25 -10.95 10.10
CA GLN A 97 0.16 -11.20 9.17
C GLN A 97 -0.25 -9.89 8.48
N PHE A 98 -0.36 -9.94 7.16
CA PHE A 98 -0.67 -8.78 6.33
C PHE A 98 -1.90 -9.10 5.47
N GLY A 99 -2.88 -8.19 5.48
CA GLY A 99 -4.09 -8.37 4.69
C GLY A 99 -5.21 -9.13 5.39
N GLY A 100 -5.16 -9.25 6.70
CA GLY A 100 -6.21 -9.92 7.47
C GLY A 100 -6.17 -11.44 7.35
N VAL A 101 -7.32 -12.07 7.56
CA VAL A 101 -7.41 -13.53 7.62
C VAL A 101 -7.05 -14.19 6.29
N GLY A 102 -7.41 -13.55 5.17
CA GLY A 102 -7.10 -14.07 3.84
C GLY A 102 -5.75 -13.67 3.31
N GLY A 103 -4.93 -12.99 4.11
CA GLY A 103 -3.64 -12.50 3.69
C GLY A 103 -2.51 -13.49 3.89
N PHE A 104 -1.32 -12.94 4.14
CA PHE A 104 -0.11 -13.74 4.27
C PHE A 104 0.85 -13.08 5.26
N TRP A 105 1.87 -13.83 5.67
CA TRP A 105 2.88 -13.33 6.59
C TRP A 105 3.95 -12.56 5.82
N ILE A 106 4.35 -11.41 6.36
CA ILE A 106 5.45 -10.61 5.79
C ILE A 106 6.59 -10.49 6.80
N ALA A 107 7.80 -10.45 6.28
CA ALA A 107 9.00 -10.29 7.12
C ALA A 107 9.21 -8.82 7.50
N LYS A 108 8.84 -7.90 6.62
CA LYS A 108 9.01 -6.47 6.88
C LYS A 108 8.16 -5.66 5.92
N ALA A 109 7.59 -4.57 6.41
CA ALA A 109 7.04 -3.50 5.59
C ALA A 109 7.91 -2.26 5.76
N ASP A 110 8.24 -1.60 4.66
CA ASP A 110 9.10 -0.43 4.65
C ASP A 110 8.39 0.70 3.93
N LEU A 111 8.14 1.80 4.63
CA LEU A 111 7.48 2.97 4.07
C LEU A 111 8.50 4.06 3.78
N MET A 112 8.41 4.63 2.58
CA MET A 112 9.23 5.76 2.19
C MET A 112 8.32 6.92 1.79
N TRP A 113 8.48 8.06 2.46
CA TRP A 113 7.84 9.30 2.05
C TRP A 113 8.51 9.77 0.76
N LEU A 114 7.73 10.03 -0.28
CA LEU A 114 8.27 10.53 -1.54
C LEU A 114 8.14 12.06 -1.63
N TYR A 115 6.90 12.54 -1.67
CA TYR A 115 6.66 13.98 -1.70
C TYR A 115 5.18 14.26 -1.46
N ASN A 116 4.85 15.55 -1.27
CA ASN A 116 3.47 16.00 -1.26
C ASN A 116 3.29 17.09 -2.33
N THR A 117 2.08 17.18 -2.84
CA THR A 117 1.73 18.16 -3.86
C THR A 117 0.27 18.55 -3.72
N PHE A 118 -0.15 19.54 -4.50
CA PHE A 118 -1.55 19.92 -4.57
C PHE A 118 -2.07 19.61 -5.97
N ASP A 119 -3.17 18.88 -6.05
CA ASP A 119 -3.80 18.52 -7.32
C ASP A 119 -4.88 19.56 -7.64
N ASP A 120 -4.59 20.45 -8.58
CA ASP A 120 -5.51 21.53 -8.96
C ASP A 120 -6.80 21.01 -9.58
N THR A 121 -6.75 19.84 -10.22
CA THR A 121 -7.90 19.28 -10.92
C THR A 121 -9.03 18.93 -9.97
N ILE A 122 -8.67 18.38 -8.81
CA ILE A 122 -9.64 17.97 -7.79
C ILE A 122 -9.63 18.87 -6.56
N GLY A 123 -8.69 19.81 -6.48
CA GLY A 123 -8.59 20.76 -5.36
C GLY A 123 -8.20 20.10 -4.05
N MET A 124 -7.32 19.11 -4.08
CA MET A 124 -6.91 18.39 -2.89
C MET A 124 -5.40 18.28 -2.79
N HIS A 125 -4.91 18.23 -1.55
CA HIS A 125 -3.51 17.88 -1.28
C HIS A 125 -3.31 16.40 -1.47
N GLN A 126 -2.15 16.02 -2.00
CA GLN A 126 -1.78 14.63 -2.22
C GLN A 126 -0.44 14.35 -1.56
N ILE A 127 -0.40 13.30 -0.75
CA ILE A 127 0.84 12.80 -0.14
C ILE A 127 1.12 11.44 -0.76
N ILE A 128 2.35 11.25 -1.24
CA ILE A 128 2.73 10.04 -1.95
C ILE A 128 3.80 9.31 -1.15
N LEU A 129 3.52 8.03 -0.88
CA LEU A 129 4.39 7.12 -0.15
C LEU A 129 4.67 5.89 -1.01
N ASP A 130 5.84 5.28 -0.84
CA ASP A 130 6.10 3.92 -1.32
C ASP A 130 6.08 2.97 -0.15
N CYS A 131 5.40 1.84 -0.33
CA CYS A 131 5.36 0.76 0.64
C CYS A 131 5.96 -0.49 0.00
N THR A 132 7.09 -0.94 0.51
CA THR A 132 7.77 -2.15 0.05
C THR A 132 7.56 -3.25 1.07
N LEU A 133 7.09 -4.41 0.61
CA LEU A 133 6.90 -5.56 1.47
C LEU A 133 7.95 -6.61 1.15
N ASP A 134 8.48 -7.26 2.19
CA ASP A 134 9.34 -8.43 2.04
C ASP A 134 8.52 -9.66 2.39
N ILE A 135 8.23 -10.48 1.39
CA ILE A 135 7.36 -11.65 1.53
C ILE A 135 8.18 -12.90 1.27
N PRO A 136 8.40 -13.74 2.30
CA PRO A 136 9.13 -15.01 2.10
C PRO A 136 8.38 -15.93 1.15
N ALA A 137 9.15 -16.57 0.31
CA ALA A 137 8.61 -17.53 -0.68
C ALA A 137 8.15 -18.82 -0.02
#